data_320e534f54f1df2392af4549bbbb65c3
#
_entry.id   320e534f54f1df2392af4549bbbb65c3
#
_cell.length_a   1.000
_cell.length_b   1.000
_cell.length_c   1.000
_cell.angle_alpha   90.00
_cell.angle_beta   90.00
_cell.angle_gamma   90.00
#
_symmetry.space_group_name_H-M   'P 1'
#
loop_
_entity.id
_entity.type
_entity.pdbx_description
1 polymer ?
#
loop_
_entity_poly.entity_id
_entity_poly.type
_entity_poly.pdbx_seq_one_letter_code
_entity_poly.pdbx_strand_id
1 'polypeptide(L)' 'MAGELVFEPARPTRAVDAIIAQVRDMLARGEIGTGDRLPTERVLAEQFGVSRNTVREALRMLEISGLVTLK' A
#
# COMPACT_ATOMS: atom_id res chain seq x y z
N MET A 1 -34.56 -15.65 2.47
CA MET A 1 -33.61 -16.32 2.20
C MET A 1 -32.74 -15.60 1.33
N ALA A 2 -31.76 -15.78 1.42
CA ALA A 2 -30.85 -15.03 0.78
C ALA A 2 -30.29 -15.76 -0.35
N GLY A 3 -31.14 -16.28 -1.12
CA GLY A 3 -30.70 -17.02 -2.23
C GLY A 3 -29.83 -16.23 -3.13
N GLU A 4 -29.84 -14.93 -2.92
CA GLU A 4 -29.13 -14.09 -3.82
C GLU A 4 -27.84 -13.58 -3.26
N LEU A 5 -27.16 -14.34 -2.50
CA LEU A 5 -25.88 -13.90 -1.99
C LEU A 5 -24.96 -13.59 -3.16
N VAL A 6 -24.50 -12.37 -3.21
CA VAL A 6 -23.58 -11.95 -4.24
C VAL A 6 -22.28 -11.57 -3.56
N PHE A 7 -21.22 -12.25 -3.95
CA PHE A 7 -19.90 -11.96 -3.39
C PHE A 7 -19.13 -11.11 -4.37
N GLU A 8 -18.46 -10.13 -3.85
CA GLU A 8 -17.63 -9.29 -4.68
C GLU A 8 -16.30 -9.97 -4.95
N PRO A 9 -15.69 -9.68 -6.11
CA PRO A 9 -14.38 -10.24 -6.41
C PRO A 9 -13.40 -9.86 -5.31
N ALA A 10 -12.56 -10.81 -4.96
CA ALA A 10 -11.54 -10.53 -3.96
C ALA A 10 -10.54 -9.55 -4.53
N ARG A 11 -10.22 -8.53 -3.74
CA ARG A 11 -9.21 -7.57 -4.13
C ARG A 11 -7.84 -8.15 -3.83
N PRO A 12 -6.79 -7.66 -4.49
CA PRO A 12 -5.44 -8.13 -4.20
C PRO A 12 -4.95 -7.52 -2.88
N THR A 13 -5.68 -7.79 -1.80
CA THR A 13 -5.38 -7.19 -0.52
C THR A 13 -4.06 -7.66 0.06
N ARG A 14 -3.64 -8.87 -0.31
CA ARG A 14 -2.37 -9.38 0.20
C ARG A 14 -1.19 -8.55 -0.26
N ALA A 15 -1.21 -8.11 -1.51
CA ALA A 15 -0.14 -7.27 -2.03
C ALA A 15 -0.13 -5.92 -1.33
N VAL A 16 -1.32 -5.32 -1.15
CA VAL A 16 -1.44 -4.05 -0.44
C VAL A 16 -0.93 -4.20 0.98
N ASP A 17 -1.36 -5.25 1.68
CA ASP A 17 -0.95 -5.47 3.06
C ASP A 17 0.55 -5.69 3.17
N ALA A 18 1.14 -6.40 2.22
CA ALA A 18 2.57 -6.65 2.23
C ALA A 18 3.36 -5.35 2.06
N ILE A 19 2.89 -4.47 1.18
CA ILE A 19 3.54 -3.18 0.99
C ILE A 19 3.45 -2.34 2.26
N ILE A 20 2.26 -2.30 2.86
CA ILE A 20 2.06 -1.52 4.08
C ILE A 20 2.96 -2.05 5.20
N ALA A 21 3.02 -3.37 5.37
CA ALA A 21 3.84 -3.96 6.41
C ALA A 21 5.32 -3.64 6.20
N GLN A 22 5.78 -3.69 4.96
CA GLN A 22 7.17 -3.42 4.66
C GLN A 22 7.52 -1.96 4.92
N VAL A 23 6.65 -1.04 4.51
CA VAL A 23 6.89 0.39 4.74
C VAL A 23 6.89 0.70 6.23
N ARG A 24 5.94 0.12 6.98
CA ARG A 24 5.91 0.31 8.42
C ARG A 24 7.19 -0.19 9.08
N ASP A 25 7.68 -1.33 8.62
CA ASP A 25 8.90 -1.90 9.16
C ASP A 25 10.10 -1.01 8.88
N MET A 26 10.18 -0.45 7.69
CA MET A 26 11.26 0.46 7.34
C MET A 26 11.20 1.73 8.17
N LEU A 27 10.01 2.25 8.43
CA LEU A 27 9.85 3.40 9.30
C LEU A 27 10.29 3.07 10.73
N ALA A 28 9.91 1.90 11.21
CA ALA A 28 10.27 1.49 12.57
C ALA A 28 11.77 1.34 12.74
N ARG A 29 12.46 0.92 11.68
CA ARG A 29 13.91 0.75 11.73
C ARG A 29 14.67 2.04 11.40
N GLY A 30 13.95 3.10 11.09
CA GLY A 30 14.59 4.35 10.76
C GLY A 30 15.21 4.43 9.39
N GLU A 31 14.90 3.47 8.51
CA GLU A 31 15.43 3.49 7.14
C GLU A 31 14.79 4.59 6.33
N ILE A 32 13.55 4.93 6.64
CA ILE A 32 12.88 6.11 6.10
C ILE A 32 12.25 6.84 7.27
N GLY A 33 12.14 8.14 7.14
CA GLY A 33 11.51 8.95 8.16
C GLY A 33 10.13 9.39 7.74
N THR A 34 9.29 9.66 8.72
CA THR A 34 7.97 10.21 8.45
C THR A 34 8.14 11.52 7.69
N GLY A 35 7.48 11.63 6.55
CA GLY A 35 7.59 12.81 5.71
C GLY A 35 8.69 12.76 4.68
N ASP A 36 9.53 11.72 4.69
CA ASP A 36 10.52 11.55 3.63
C ASP A 36 9.82 11.33 2.30
N ARG A 37 10.50 11.76 1.24
CA ARG A 37 9.97 11.58 -0.09
C ARG A 37 10.14 10.13 -0.53
N LEU A 38 9.05 9.48 -0.86
CA LEU A 38 9.08 8.12 -1.37
C LEU A 38 9.33 8.13 -2.88
N PRO A 39 9.87 7.02 -3.41
CA PRO A 39 9.97 6.88 -4.87
C PRO A 39 8.61 6.98 -5.53
N THR A 40 8.61 7.18 -6.85
CA THR A 40 7.36 7.28 -7.58
C THR A 40 6.60 5.96 -7.57
N GLU A 41 5.31 6.04 -7.88
CA GLU A 41 4.49 4.83 -7.99
C GLU A 41 5.09 3.85 -8.97
N ARG A 42 5.61 4.34 -10.09
CA ARG A 42 6.19 3.46 -11.09
C ARG A 42 7.38 2.69 -10.54
N VAL A 43 8.27 3.39 -9.87
CA VAL A 43 9.46 2.76 -9.29
C VAL A 43 9.07 1.76 -8.20
N LEU A 44 8.13 2.15 -7.34
CA LEU A 44 7.67 1.26 -6.28
C LEU A 44 6.99 0.03 -6.86
N ALA A 45 6.18 0.21 -7.91
CA ALA A 45 5.52 -0.92 -8.55
C ALA A 45 6.55 -1.91 -9.10
N GLU A 46 7.62 -1.40 -9.71
CA GLU A 46 8.67 -2.26 -10.21
C GLU A 46 9.39 -3.00 -9.09
N GLN A 47 9.71 -2.29 -8.02
CA GLN A 47 10.43 -2.89 -6.91
C GLN A 47 9.61 -3.92 -6.16
N PHE A 48 8.32 -3.66 -5.99
CA PHE A 48 7.44 -4.61 -5.31
C PHE A 48 6.91 -5.69 -6.24
N GLY A 49 7.03 -5.50 -7.55
CA GLY A 49 6.52 -6.48 -8.50
C GLY A 49 5.00 -6.51 -8.56
N VAL A 50 4.36 -5.36 -8.43
CA VAL A 50 2.91 -5.24 -8.42
C VAL A 50 2.48 -4.13 -9.37
N SER A 51 1.18 -3.98 -9.55
CA SER A 51 0.64 -2.93 -10.40
C SER A 51 0.75 -1.57 -9.70
N ARG A 52 0.74 -0.51 -10.51
CA ARG A 52 0.77 0.85 -9.97
C ARG A 52 -0.48 1.13 -9.13
N ASN A 53 -1.62 0.55 -9.52
CA ASN A 53 -2.85 0.72 -8.74
C ASN A 53 -2.70 0.13 -7.35
N THR A 54 -2.05 -1.03 -7.24
CA THR A 54 -1.81 -1.66 -5.93
C THR A 54 -0.94 -0.76 -5.07
N VAL A 55 0.12 -0.20 -5.67
CA VAL A 55 1.00 0.72 -4.95
C VAL A 55 0.21 1.95 -4.48
N ARG A 56 -0.59 2.51 -5.38
CA ARG A 56 -1.36 3.72 -5.06
C ARG A 56 -2.31 3.46 -3.90
N GLU A 57 -2.95 2.29 -3.89
CA GLU A 57 -3.88 1.94 -2.83
C GLU A 57 -3.14 1.82 -1.49
N ALA A 58 -1.99 1.16 -1.50
CA ALA A 58 -1.20 1.01 -0.28
C ALA A 58 -0.72 2.37 0.23
N LEU A 59 -0.25 3.23 -0.66
CA LEU A 59 0.23 4.56 -0.27
C LEU A 59 -0.90 5.41 0.30
N ARG A 60 -2.09 5.28 -0.28
CA ARG A 60 -3.25 6.02 0.22
C ARG A 60 -3.58 5.60 1.63
N MET A 61 -3.56 4.31 1.91
CA MET A 61 -3.82 3.82 3.25
C MET A 61 -2.78 4.28 4.25
N LEU A 62 -1.51 4.29 3.82
CA LEU A 62 -0.43 4.79 4.68
C LEU A 62 -0.58 6.28 4.94
N GLU A 63 -1.01 7.04 3.95
CA GLU A 63 -1.22 8.47 4.11
C GLU A 63 -2.35 8.74 5.09
N ILE A 64 -3.45 7.99 4.98
CA ILE A 64 -4.57 8.13 5.89
C ILE A 64 -4.13 7.85 7.31
N SER A 65 -3.23 6.89 7.50
CA SER A 65 -2.68 6.57 8.82
C SER A 65 -1.71 7.63 9.34
N GLY A 66 -1.32 8.57 8.49
CA GLY A 66 -0.34 9.58 8.88
C GLY A 66 1.09 9.12 8.86
N LEU A 67 1.35 7.93 8.33
CA LEU A 67 2.71 7.37 8.33
C LEU A 67 3.56 7.94 7.20
N VAL A 68 2.96 8.32 6.10
CA VAL A 68 3.67 8.91 4.98
C VAL A 68 2.91 10.13 4.49
N THR A 69 3.62 11.00 3.80
CA THR A 69 3.03 12.18 3.17
C THR A 69 3.24 12.04 1.67
N LEU A 70 2.15 12.13 0.92
CA LEU A 70 2.21 12.09 -0.54
C LEU A 70 2.15 13.52 -1.06
N LYS A 71 2.95 13.78 -2.07
CA LYS A 71 2.95 15.09 -2.69
C LYS A 71 2.87 14.96 -4.19
#